data_fbb81e5a9bf9b0eae274d6edb6aec640
#
_entry.id   fbb81e5a9bf9b0eae274d6edb6aec640
#
_cell.length_a   1.000
_cell.length_b   1.000
_cell.length_c   1.000
_cell.angle_alpha   90.00
_cell.angle_beta   90.00
_cell.angle_gamma   90.00
#
_symmetry.space_group_name_H-M   'P 1'
#
loop_
_entity.id
_entity.type
_entity.pdbx_description
1 polymer ?
#
loop_
_entity_poly.entity_id
_entity_poly.type
_entity_poly.pdbx_seq_one_letter_code
_entity_poly.pdbx_strand_id
1 'polypeptide(L)'
;MAPTINWATLGIMCWIFQAAGGAETVAAYLNDTKGGQKSFIKVIITAGILIGGMYALGSLLVNVFVAREDLTYAAGMVEIFTGLGAYFHISEALMGRFVGIILFIAIFGSMMMWTAAPVKIHFSEIPAGIYGKKTTELNVHGVPVRAAWWQFVFVFLMLIVNGFGSASVQQMMNTAINLTAGTAMLPPLFIMAAYFVFRWKHDDTPRDFRMGSRKVGM
;
A
#
# COMPACT_ATOMS: atom_id res chain seq x y z
N MET A 1 -3.16 19.24 23.45
CA MET A 1 -3.57 20.27 22.46
C MET A 1 -4.35 19.55 21.36
N ALA A 2 -5.52 20.08 20.96
CA ALA A 2 -6.24 19.52 19.81
C ALA A 2 -5.46 19.86 18.52
N PRO A 3 -5.35 18.95 17.55
CA PRO A 3 -4.65 19.23 16.30
C PRO A 3 -5.41 20.30 15.52
N THR A 4 -4.68 21.32 15.06
CA THR A 4 -5.26 22.33 14.16
C THR A 4 -5.38 21.74 12.76
N ILE A 5 -6.56 21.82 12.16
CA ILE A 5 -6.79 21.35 10.79
C ILE A 5 -6.25 22.42 9.82
N ASN A 6 -5.15 22.11 9.16
CA ASN A 6 -4.54 22.94 8.13
C ASN A 6 -4.04 22.04 6.96
N TRP A 7 -3.53 22.63 5.90
CA TRP A 7 -3.04 21.88 4.73
C TRP A 7 -1.95 20.85 5.06
N ALA A 8 -1.07 21.16 6.01
CA ALA A 8 -0.04 20.23 6.47
C ALA A 8 -0.66 19.02 7.18
N THR A 9 -1.66 19.25 8.05
CA THR A 9 -2.39 18.17 8.72
C THR A 9 -3.14 17.29 7.71
N LEU A 10 -3.75 17.87 6.68
CA LEU A 10 -4.38 17.10 5.60
C LEU A 10 -3.37 16.27 4.83
N GLY A 11 -2.18 16.78 4.55
CA GLY A 11 -1.08 16.01 3.95
C GLY A 11 -0.68 14.80 4.78
N ILE A 12 -0.54 14.97 6.10
CA ILE A 12 -0.25 13.87 7.04
C ILE A 12 -1.39 12.84 7.04
N MET A 13 -2.65 13.28 7.00
CA MET A 13 -3.80 12.37 6.91
C MET A 13 -3.76 11.54 5.63
N CYS A 14 -3.35 12.11 4.49
CA CYS A 14 -3.13 11.35 3.25
C CYS A 14 -2.08 10.25 3.41
N TRP A 15 -0.98 10.52 4.13
CA TRP A 15 0.04 9.51 4.41
C TRP A 15 -0.49 8.37 5.30
N ILE A 16 -1.23 8.72 6.36
CA ILE A 16 -1.85 7.72 7.24
C ILE A 16 -2.84 6.86 6.45
N PHE A 17 -3.66 7.50 5.61
CA PHE A 17 -4.61 6.79 4.77
C PHE A 17 -3.92 5.84 3.78
N GLN A 18 -2.86 6.31 3.10
CA GLN A 18 -2.05 5.47 2.23
C GLN A 18 -1.45 4.28 2.97
N ALA A 19 -0.93 4.50 4.18
CA ALA A 19 -0.33 3.44 4.99
C ALA A 19 -1.36 2.38 5.41
N ALA A 20 -2.61 2.77 5.62
CA ALA A 20 -3.72 1.87 5.94
C ALA A 20 -4.39 1.26 4.71
N GLY A 21 -4.15 1.81 3.51
CA GLY A 21 -4.69 1.35 2.22
C GLY A 21 -4.02 0.08 1.71
N GLY A 22 -4.47 -0.38 0.55
CA GLY A 22 -3.89 -1.53 -0.16
C GLY A 22 -4.78 -2.77 -0.19
N ALA A 23 -5.85 -2.82 0.61
CA ALA A 23 -6.80 -3.93 0.59
C ALA A 23 -7.48 -4.10 -0.79
N GLU A 24 -7.66 -3.02 -1.53
CA GLU A 24 -8.19 -3.01 -2.89
C GLU A 24 -7.29 -3.78 -3.88
N THR A 25 -5.98 -3.75 -3.69
CA THR A 25 -5.05 -4.48 -4.57
C THR A 25 -5.15 -5.99 -4.38
N VAL A 26 -5.46 -6.44 -3.15
CA VAL A 26 -5.64 -7.85 -2.84
C VAL A 26 -6.93 -8.40 -3.45
N ALA A 27 -7.91 -7.54 -3.76
CA ALA A 27 -9.15 -7.93 -4.42
C ALA A 27 -8.94 -8.63 -5.77
N ALA A 28 -7.83 -8.35 -6.48
CA ALA A 28 -7.45 -9.06 -7.69
C ALA A 28 -7.25 -10.58 -7.50
N TYR A 29 -7.05 -11.01 -6.27
CA TYR A 29 -6.83 -12.42 -5.91
C TYR A 29 -8.03 -13.07 -5.24
N LEU A 30 -9.20 -12.41 -5.27
CA LEU A 30 -10.43 -12.92 -4.68
C LEU A 30 -10.79 -14.32 -5.20
N ASN A 31 -10.70 -14.50 -6.52
CA ASN A 31 -11.03 -15.76 -7.19
C ASN A 31 -9.99 -16.87 -6.92
N ASP A 32 -8.77 -16.50 -6.55
CA ASP A 32 -7.69 -17.42 -6.22
C ASP A 32 -7.71 -17.83 -4.72
N THR A 33 -8.61 -17.21 -3.92
CA THR A 33 -8.68 -17.44 -2.48
C THR A 33 -9.48 -18.69 -2.15
N LYS A 34 -8.86 -19.64 -1.44
CA LYS A 34 -9.56 -20.82 -0.91
C LYS A 34 -10.65 -20.41 0.08
N GLY A 35 -11.88 -20.88 -0.13
CA GLY A 35 -13.05 -20.55 0.70
C GLY A 35 -13.88 -19.36 0.19
N GLY A 36 -13.53 -18.80 -0.97
CA GLY A 36 -14.34 -17.78 -1.67
C GLY A 36 -14.47 -16.46 -0.92
N GLN A 37 -15.46 -15.66 -1.30
CA GLN A 37 -15.68 -14.29 -0.81
C GLN A 37 -15.80 -14.18 0.71
N LYS A 38 -16.48 -15.12 1.37
CA LYS A 38 -16.66 -15.08 2.84
C LYS A 38 -15.33 -15.22 3.59
N SER A 39 -14.45 -16.08 3.10
CA SER A 39 -13.12 -16.26 3.66
C SER A 39 -12.26 -15.02 3.40
N PHE A 40 -12.29 -14.50 2.19
CA PHE A 40 -11.58 -13.30 1.80
C PHE A 40 -11.95 -12.09 2.69
N ILE A 41 -13.25 -11.84 2.92
CA ILE A 41 -13.71 -10.73 3.76
C ILE A 41 -13.21 -10.86 5.21
N LYS A 42 -13.25 -12.07 5.77
CA LYS A 42 -12.71 -12.31 7.12
C LYS A 42 -11.22 -11.98 7.21
N VAL A 43 -10.45 -12.39 6.20
CA VAL A 43 -9.01 -12.12 6.12
C VAL A 43 -8.75 -10.60 6.05
N ILE A 44 -9.49 -9.87 5.19
CA ILE A 44 -9.34 -8.42 5.04
C ILE A 44 -9.67 -7.68 6.35
N ILE A 45 -10.78 -8.03 7.00
CA ILE A 45 -11.16 -7.40 8.28
C ILE A 45 -10.10 -7.70 9.35
N THR A 46 -9.66 -8.94 9.46
CA THR A 46 -8.63 -9.33 10.44
C THR A 46 -7.31 -8.61 10.18
N ALA A 47 -6.88 -8.55 8.91
CA ALA A 47 -5.68 -7.82 8.52
C ALA A 47 -5.81 -6.32 8.84
N GLY A 48 -6.96 -5.70 8.55
CA GLY A 48 -7.21 -4.30 8.86
C GLY A 48 -7.11 -3.99 10.35
N ILE A 49 -7.68 -4.84 11.21
CA ILE A 49 -7.60 -4.70 12.66
C ILE A 49 -6.15 -4.85 13.15
N LEU A 50 -5.43 -5.87 12.65
CA LEU A 50 -4.03 -6.12 13.02
C LEU A 50 -3.13 -4.97 12.58
N ILE A 51 -3.23 -4.55 11.32
CA ILE A 51 -2.42 -3.46 10.77
C ILE A 51 -2.71 -2.15 11.50
N GLY A 52 -3.98 -1.80 11.68
CA GLY A 52 -4.38 -0.59 12.41
C GLY A 52 -3.90 -0.61 13.86
N GLY A 53 -4.02 -1.75 14.55
CA GLY A 53 -3.50 -1.94 15.90
C GLY A 53 -1.98 -1.79 15.96
N MET A 54 -1.25 -2.39 15.03
CA MET A 54 0.22 -2.26 14.94
C MET A 54 0.66 -0.82 14.68
N TYR A 55 -0.03 -0.10 13.79
CA TYR A 55 0.27 1.32 13.56
C TYR A 55 0.01 2.18 14.80
N ALA A 56 -1.11 1.98 15.49
CA ALA A 56 -1.44 2.71 16.70
C ALA A 56 -0.44 2.45 17.81
N LEU A 57 -0.16 1.19 18.12
CA LEU A 57 0.80 0.79 19.14
C LEU A 57 2.23 1.19 18.76
N GLY A 58 2.65 0.96 17.53
CA GLY A 58 3.96 1.32 17.03
C GLY A 58 4.21 2.82 17.12
N SER A 59 3.25 3.65 16.72
CA SER A 59 3.36 5.11 16.81
C SER A 59 3.51 5.60 18.25
N LEU A 60 2.86 4.95 19.20
CA LEU A 60 3.02 5.29 20.63
C LEU A 60 4.40 4.87 21.15
N LEU A 61 4.84 3.66 20.80
CA LEU A 61 6.11 3.10 21.29
C LEU A 61 7.33 3.83 20.72
N VAL A 62 7.30 4.21 19.44
CA VAL A 62 8.42 4.93 18.81
C VAL A 62 8.80 6.19 19.58
N ASN A 63 7.82 6.96 20.02
CA ASN A 63 8.08 8.19 20.78
C ASN A 63 8.69 7.97 22.17
N VAL A 64 8.69 6.73 22.66
CA VAL A 64 9.30 6.36 23.95
C VAL A 64 10.80 6.08 23.79
N PHE A 65 11.22 5.52 22.66
CA PHE A 65 12.58 5.01 22.48
C PHE A 65 13.49 5.90 21.64
N VAL A 66 12.93 6.76 20.79
CA VAL A 66 13.73 7.59 19.87
C VAL A 66 13.23 9.03 19.87
N ALA A 67 14.15 9.98 20.01
CA ALA A 67 13.84 11.38 19.86
C ALA A 67 13.41 11.67 18.40
N ARG A 68 12.36 12.47 18.23
CA ARG A 68 11.80 12.78 16.92
C ARG A 68 12.81 13.42 15.96
N GLU A 69 13.77 14.14 16.51
CA GLU A 69 14.81 14.89 15.80
C GLU A 69 15.83 13.96 15.13
N ASP A 70 15.97 12.74 15.66
CA ASP A 70 16.94 11.75 15.19
C ASP A 70 16.38 10.84 14.07
N LEU A 71 15.10 10.96 13.74
CA LEU A 71 14.45 10.10 12.73
C LEU A 71 14.59 10.68 11.34
N THR A 72 15.09 9.85 10.42
CA THR A 72 15.17 10.18 8.99
C THR A 72 14.21 9.33 8.17
N TYR A 73 13.76 9.84 7.01
CA TYR A 73 12.90 9.04 6.11
C TYR A 73 13.61 7.84 5.49
N ALA A 74 14.93 7.98 5.26
CA ALA A 74 15.70 6.94 4.60
C ALA A 74 16.09 5.78 5.54
N ALA A 75 16.36 6.09 6.80
CA ALA A 75 16.88 5.12 7.77
C ALA A 75 16.01 4.97 9.04
N GLY A 76 14.93 5.74 9.17
CA GLY A 76 14.14 5.85 10.39
C GLY A 76 13.69 4.51 10.98
N MET A 77 13.34 3.52 10.15
CA MET A 77 13.01 2.19 10.64
C MET A 77 14.20 1.49 11.31
N VAL A 78 15.40 1.64 10.75
CA VAL A 78 16.62 1.07 11.35
C VAL A 78 16.96 1.83 12.62
N GLU A 79 16.87 3.15 12.61
CA GLU A 79 17.13 4.04 13.75
C GLU A 79 16.25 3.71 14.95
N ILE A 80 14.96 3.47 14.73
CA ILE A 80 14.01 3.06 15.78
C ILE A 80 14.45 1.74 16.42
N PHE A 81 14.80 0.75 15.63
CA PHE A 81 15.16 -0.57 16.15
C PHE A 81 16.56 -0.58 16.77
N THR A 82 17.50 0.22 16.26
CA THR A 82 18.81 0.36 16.92
C THR A 82 18.69 1.07 18.28
N GLY A 83 17.84 2.08 18.39
CA GLY A 83 17.52 2.72 19.67
C GLY A 83 16.87 1.74 20.66
N LEU A 84 15.94 0.92 20.20
CA LEU A 84 15.36 -0.17 21.00
C LEU A 84 16.42 -1.21 21.41
N GLY A 85 17.33 -1.55 20.51
CA GLY A 85 18.44 -2.48 20.78
C GLY A 85 19.35 -1.98 21.89
N ALA A 86 19.65 -0.70 21.91
CA ALA A 86 20.45 -0.08 22.97
C ALA A 86 19.80 -0.24 24.36
N TYR A 87 18.47 -0.14 24.43
CA TYR A 87 17.73 -0.37 25.68
C TYR A 87 17.91 -1.79 26.22
N PHE A 88 18.04 -2.78 25.35
CA PHE A 88 18.31 -4.17 25.69
C PHE A 88 19.79 -4.56 25.72
N HIS A 89 20.70 -3.59 25.70
CA HIS A 89 22.15 -3.81 25.66
C HIS A 89 22.65 -4.61 24.44
N ILE A 90 21.92 -4.55 23.32
CA ILE A 90 22.31 -5.15 22.06
C ILE A 90 23.13 -4.12 21.28
N SER A 91 24.26 -4.54 20.69
CA SER A 91 25.08 -3.60 19.91
C SER A 91 24.30 -3.06 18.70
N GLU A 92 24.44 -1.77 18.41
CA GLU A 92 23.79 -1.10 17.27
C GLU A 92 24.12 -1.79 15.95
N ALA A 93 25.38 -2.21 15.75
CA ALA A 93 25.80 -2.90 14.54
C ALA A 93 25.09 -4.24 14.34
N LEU A 94 24.87 -5.00 15.41
CA LEU A 94 24.16 -6.28 15.34
C LEU A 94 22.66 -6.05 15.07
N MET A 95 22.07 -5.12 15.81
CA MET A 95 20.64 -4.78 15.62
C MET A 95 20.39 -4.22 14.23
N GLY A 96 21.23 -3.31 13.73
CA GLY A 96 21.10 -2.72 12.41
C GLY A 96 21.21 -3.75 11.29
N ARG A 97 22.14 -4.72 11.39
CA ARG A 97 22.24 -5.82 10.43
C ARG A 97 21.02 -6.73 10.44
N PHE A 98 20.55 -7.10 11.62
CA PHE A 98 19.37 -7.97 11.78
C PHE A 98 18.10 -7.30 11.21
N VAL A 99 17.85 -6.08 11.60
CA VAL A 99 16.70 -5.29 11.09
C VAL A 99 16.84 -5.01 9.61
N GLY A 100 18.03 -4.68 9.13
CA GLY A 100 18.30 -4.47 7.71
C GLY A 100 17.95 -5.69 6.85
N ILE A 101 18.28 -6.90 7.30
CA ILE A 101 17.93 -8.15 6.60
C ILE A 101 16.41 -8.34 6.59
N ILE A 102 15.74 -8.15 7.74
CA ILE A 102 14.27 -8.28 7.83
C ILE A 102 13.59 -7.27 6.91
N LEU A 103 14.01 -6.01 6.95
CA LEU A 103 13.46 -4.97 6.09
C LEU A 103 13.72 -5.26 4.60
N PHE A 104 14.90 -5.75 4.25
CA PHE A 104 15.21 -6.13 2.87
C PHE A 104 14.23 -7.20 2.38
N ILE A 105 14.00 -8.26 3.15
CA ILE A 105 13.06 -9.33 2.80
C ILE A 105 11.63 -8.80 2.70
N ALA A 106 11.21 -7.98 3.66
CA ALA A 106 9.88 -7.39 3.69
C ALA A 106 9.62 -6.44 2.51
N ILE A 107 10.57 -5.56 2.21
CA ILE A 107 10.49 -4.62 1.08
C ILE A 107 10.49 -5.38 -0.25
N PHE A 108 11.34 -6.39 -0.39
CA PHE A 108 11.40 -7.20 -1.61
C PHE A 108 10.08 -7.95 -1.85
N GLY A 109 9.50 -8.57 -0.82
CA GLY A 109 8.19 -9.22 -0.90
C GLY A 109 7.07 -8.23 -1.24
N SER A 110 7.07 -7.06 -0.61
CA SER A 110 6.13 -5.98 -0.88
C SER A 110 6.26 -5.48 -2.33
N MET A 111 7.47 -5.27 -2.82
CA MET A 111 7.74 -4.86 -4.19
C MET A 111 7.19 -5.85 -5.21
N MET A 112 7.33 -7.16 -4.98
CA MET A 112 6.74 -8.19 -5.85
C MET A 112 5.22 -8.05 -5.91
N MET A 113 4.56 -7.88 -4.78
CA MET A 113 3.10 -7.71 -4.71
C MET A 113 2.63 -6.44 -5.43
N TRP A 114 3.25 -5.30 -5.15
CA TRP A 114 2.91 -4.03 -5.76
C TRP A 114 3.24 -3.95 -7.26
N THR A 115 4.13 -4.79 -7.74
CA THR A 115 4.39 -4.93 -9.18
C THR A 115 3.35 -5.82 -9.85
N ALA A 116 3.02 -6.96 -9.25
CA ALA A 116 2.14 -7.96 -9.87
C ALA A 116 0.66 -7.56 -9.84
N ALA A 117 0.15 -7.02 -8.73
CA ALA A 117 -1.27 -6.72 -8.57
C ALA A 117 -1.81 -5.69 -9.57
N PRO A 118 -1.17 -4.52 -9.80
CA PRO A 118 -1.64 -3.57 -10.81
C PRO A 118 -1.66 -4.15 -12.22
N VAL A 119 -0.63 -4.94 -12.57
CA VAL A 119 -0.58 -5.59 -13.89
C VAL A 119 -1.73 -6.59 -14.04
N LYS A 120 -2.03 -7.38 -13.01
CA LYS A 120 -3.15 -8.31 -13.01
C LYS A 120 -4.48 -7.57 -13.16
N ILE A 121 -4.72 -6.54 -12.35
CA ILE A 121 -5.97 -5.76 -12.37
C ILE A 121 -6.18 -5.11 -13.74
N HIS A 122 -5.17 -4.43 -14.29
CA HIS A 122 -5.34 -3.63 -15.49
C HIS A 122 -5.30 -4.43 -16.79
N PHE A 123 -4.68 -5.61 -16.81
CA PHE A 123 -4.44 -6.32 -18.06
C PHE A 123 -5.03 -7.73 -18.13
N SER A 124 -5.35 -8.34 -16.98
CA SER A 124 -6.00 -9.66 -16.97
C SER A 124 -7.52 -9.59 -16.81
N GLU A 125 -8.02 -8.57 -16.11
CA GLU A 125 -9.45 -8.45 -15.77
C GLU A 125 -10.21 -7.49 -16.70
N ILE A 126 -9.52 -6.81 -17.62
CA ILE A 126 -10.14 -5.87 -18.56
C ILE A 126 -10.58 -6.60 -19.82
N PRO A 127 -11.74 -6.21 -20.41
CA PRO A 127 -12.23 -6.79 -21.65
C PRO A 127 -11.20 -6.77 -22.78
N ALA A 128 -11.10 -7.87 -23.52
CA ALA A 128 -10.14 -8.02 -24.62
C ALA A 128 -10.28 -6.91 -25.65
N GLY A 129 -9.18 -6.33 -26.06
CA GLY A 129 -9.11 -5.32 -27.13
C GLY A 129 -8.85 -3.88 -26.69
N ILE A 130 -9.01 -3.55 -25.40
CA ILE A 130 -8.74 -2.17 -24.91
C ILE A 130 -7.26 -1.82 -25.02
N TYR A 131 -6.35 -2.72 -24.63
CA TYR A 131 -4.91 -2.48 -24.67
C TYR A 131 -4.17 -3.24 -25.78
N GLY A 132 -4.90 -3.80 -26.74
CA GLY A 132 -4.33 -4.58 -27.84
C GLY A 132 -3.97 -6.03 -27.41
N LYS A 133 -4.20 -6.98 -28.31
CA LYS A 133 -4.06 -8.42 -28.06
C LYS A 133 -2.68 -8.82 -27.52
N LYS A 134 -1.61 -8.25 -28.05
CA LYS A 134 -0.24 -8.61 -27.66
C LYS A 134 0.13 -8.18 -26.24
N THR A 135 -0.43 -7.08 -25.74
CA THR A 135 -0.13 -6.54 -24.40
C THR A 135 -0.86 -7.34 -23.32
N THR A 136 -2.07 -7.80 -23.63
CA THR A 136 -2.93 -8.56 -22.72
C THR A 136 -2.76 -10.07 -22.83
N GLU A 137 -1.85 -10.55 -23.70
CA GLU A 137 -1.55 -11.97 -23.85
C GLU A 137 -0.93 -12.53 -22.58
N LEU A 138 -1.58 -13.55 -22.01
CA LEU A 138 -1.17 -14.19 -20.77
C LEU A 138 -0.16 -15.31 -21.07
N ASN A 139 0.86 -15.45 -20.25
CA ASN A 139 1.76 -16.59 -20.28
C ASN A 139 1.12 -17.83 -19.64
N VAL A 140 1.86 -18.94 -19.60
CA VAL A 140 1.41 -20.22 -19.00
C VAL A 140 1.01 -20.13 -17.52
N HIS A 141 1.42 -19.06 -16.84
CA HIS A 141 1.08 -18.79 -15.45
C HIS A 141 -0.01 -17.72 -15.27
N GLY A 142 -0.68 -17.32 -16.36
CA GLY A 142 -1.75 -16.31 -16.32
C GLY A 142 -1.27 -14.88 -16.10
N VAL A 143 -0.02 -14.56 -16.46
CA VAL A 143 0.58 -13.23 -16.28
C VAL A 143 0.81 -12.55 -17.62
N PRO A 144 0.38 -11.29 -17.82
CA PRO A 144 0.63 -10.50 -19.03
C PRO A 144 2.05 -9.90 -19.01
N VAL A 145 3.04 -10.70 -19.38
CA VAL A 145 4.47 -10.35 -19.26
C VAL A 145 4.84 -9.06 -19.99
N ARG A 146 4.23 -8.79 -21.15
CA ARG A 146 4.51 -7.55 -21.90
C ARG A 146 4.02 -6.31 -21.16
N ALA A 147 2.86 -6.40 -20.50
CA ALA A 147 2.37 -5.31 -19.67
C ALA A 147 3.28 -5.07 -18.48
N ALA A 148 3.81 -6.13 -17.84
CA ALA A 148 4.78 -6.03 -16.77
C ALA A 148 6.08 -5.33 -17.23
N TRP A 149 6.56 -5.61 -18.45
CA TRP A 149 7.72 -4.91 -19.03
C TRP A 149 7.44 -3.42 -19.26
N TRP A 150 6.26 -3.05 -19.77
CA TRP A 150 5.88 -1.65 -19.92
C TRP A 150 5.82 -0.92 -18.58
N GLN A 151 5.25 -1.56 -17.57
CA GLN A 151 5.26 -1.01 -16.20
C GLN A 151 6.69 -0.81 -15.70
N PHE A 152 7.56 -1.81 -15.86
CA PHE A 152 8.97 -1.71 -15.45
C PHE A 152 9.67 -0.52 -16.12
N VAL A 153 9.56 -0.40 -17.45
CA VAL A 153 10.18 0.71 -18.20
C VAL A 153 9.67 2.06 -17.71
N PHE A 154 8.36 2.20 -17.53
CA PHE A 154 7.76 3.44 -17.05
C PHE A 154 8.26 3.81 -15.63
N VAL A 155 8.24 2.86 -14.70
CA VAL A 155 8.73 3.08 -13.33
C VAL A 155 10.23 3.41 -13.33
N PHE A 156 11.02 2.72 -14.13
CA PHE A 156 12.45 2.96 -14.26
C PHE A 156 12.74 4.40 -14.76
N LEU A 157 12.03 4.84 -15.79
CA LEU A 157 12.15 6.22 -16.28
C LEU A 157 11.73 7.25 -15.21
N MET A 158 10.65 7.00 -14.46
CA MET A 158 10.22 7.85 -13.35
C MET A 158 11.29 7.93 -12.25
N LEU A 159 11.93 6.83 -11.92
CA LEU A 159 13.02 6.81 -10.93
C LEU A 159 14.24 7.60 -11.42
N ILE A 160 14.61 7.48 -12.71
CA ILE A 160 15.69 8.26 -13.31
C ILE A 160 15.38 9.77 -13.20
N VAL A 161 14.19 10.17 -13.65
CA VAL A 161 13.76 11.60 -13.62
C VAL A 161 13.79 12.12 -12.18
N ASN A 162 13.25 11.35 -11.22
CA ASN A 162 13.27 11.73 -9.82
C ASN A 162 14.69 11.81 -9.24
N GLY A 163 15.57 10.87 -9.62
CA GLY A 163 16.98 10.85 -9.18
C GLY A 163 17.75 12.06 -9.69
N PHE A 164 17.61 12.44 -10.96
CA PHE A 164 18.26 13.62 -11.51
C PHE A 164 17.66 14.95 -11.02
N GLY A 165 16.37 14.95 -10.67
CA GLY A 165 15.67 16.12 -10.14
C GLY A 165 15.87 16.36 -8.63
N SER A 166 16.57 15.48 -7.94
CA SER A 166 16.70 15.52 -6.48
C SER A 166 18.14 15.78 -6.05
N ALA A 167 18.35 16.75 -5.14
CA ALA A 167 19.66 17.10 -4.61
C ALA A 167 20.21 16.04 -3.62
N SER A 168 19.37 15.16 -3.09
CA SER A 168 19.75 14.13 -2.13
C SER A 168 18.81 12.93 -2.17
N VAL A 169 19.27 11.79 -1.64
CA VAL A 169 18.42 10.58 -1.46
C VAL A 169 17.20 10.89 -0.60
N GLN A 170 17.37 11.71 0.43
CA GLN A 170 16.27 12.15 1.30
C GLN A 170 15.19 12.92 0.53
N GLN A 171 15.58 13.83 -0.34
CA GLN A 171 14.65 14.58 -1.20
C GLN A 171 13.95 13.68 -2.21
N MET A 172 14.69 12.74 -2.82
CA MET A 172 14.14 11.74 -3.72
C MET A 172 13.05 10.89 -3.03
N MET A 173 13.34 10.41 -1.84
CA MET A 173 12.40 9.63 -1.03
C MET A 173 11.16 10.45 -0.66
N ASN A 174 11.35 11.68 -0.21
CA ASN A 174 10.24 12.60 0.11
C ASN A 174 9.31 12.85 -1.08
N THR A 175 9.89 13.12 -2.24
CA THR A 175 9.13 13.34 -3.48
C THR A 175 8.33 12.10 -3.86
N ALA A 176 8.94 10.92 -3.80
CA ALA A 176 8.29 9.65 -4.11
C ALA A 176 7.14 9.35 -3.13
N ILE A 177 7.35 9.55 -1.83
CA ILE A 177 6.31 9.34 -0.80
C ILE A 177 5.13 10.29 -0.99
N ASN A 178 5.39 11.58 -1.22
CA ASN A 178 4.33 12.58 -1.41
C ASN A 178 3.52 12.29 -2.68
N LEU A 179 4.19 11.94 -3.77
CA LEU A 179 3.53 11.60 -5.03
C LEU A 179 2.65 10.34 -4.86
N THR A 180 3.19 9.32 -4.20
CA THR A 180 2.45 8.08 -3.93
C THR A 180 1.26 8.33 -3.01
N ALA A 181 1.44 9.12 -1.94
CA ALA A 181 0.35 9.45 -1.02
C ALA A 181 -0.79 10.20 -1.71
N GLY A 182 -0.46 11.16 -2.57
CA GLY A 182 -1.47 11.91 -3.33
C GLY A 182 -2.23 11.04 -4.33
N THR A 183 -1.52 10.20 -5.08
CA THR A 183 -2.14 9.33 -6.10
C THR A 183 -2.90 8.16 -5.49
N ALA A 184 -2.47 7.64 -4.35
CA ALA A 184 -3.13 6.53 -3.65
C ALA A 184 -4.53 6.88 -3.12
N MET A 185 -4.88 8.18 -3.03
CA MET A 185 -6.22 8.60 -2.64
C MET A 185 -7.27 8.41 -3.74
N LEU A 186 -6.85 8.39 -5.01
CA LEU A 186 -7.77 8.35 -6.14
C LEU A 186 -8.55 7.02 -6.26
N PRO A 187 -7.92 5.83 -6.24
CA PRO A 187 -8.65 4.57 -6.37
C PRO A 187 -9.73 4.37 -5.31
N PRO A 188 -9.49 4.55 -4.01
CA PRO A 188 -10.52 4.45 -2.98
C PRO A 188 -11.69 5.40 -3.18
N LEU A 189 -11.45 6.64 -3.64
CA LEU A 189 -12.52 7.58 -3.93
C LEU A 189 -13.42 7.07 -5.07
N PHE A 190 -12.85 6.54 -6.15
CA PHE A 190 -13.62 5.94 -7.24
C PHE A 190 -14.36 4.68 -6.81
N ILE A 191 -13.74 3.83 -5.99
CA ILE A 191 -14.37 2.63 -5.44
C ILE A 191 -15.56 3.01 -4.56
N MET A 192 -15.41 4.01 -3.69
CA MET A 192 -16.50 4.50 -2.86
C MET A 192 -17.63 5.10 -3.70
N ALA A 193 -17.31 5.93 -4.69
CA ALA A 193 -18.31 6.49 -5.60
C ALA A 193 -19.06 5.38 -6.38
N ALA A 194 -18.32 4.40 -6.90
CA ALA A 194 -18.92 3.24 -7.58
C ALA A 194 -19.81 2.43 -6.64
N TYR A 195 -19.38 2.22 -5.38
CA TYR A 195 -20.17 1.54 -4.38
C TYR A 195 -21.47 2.28 -4.06
N PHE A 196 -21.45 3.61 -3.89
CA PHE A 196 -22.66 4.43 -3.68
C PHE A 196 -23.64 4.30 -4.86
N VAL A 197 -23.13 4.44 -6.10
CA VAL A 197 -23.96 4.30 -7.31
C VAL A 197 -24.57 2.91 -7.40
N PHE A 198 -23.77 1.87 -7.11
CA PHE A 198 -24.21 0.49 -7.11
C PHE A 198 -25.31 0.25 -6.05
N ARG A 199 -25.13 0.74 -4.84
CA ARG A 199 -26.12 0.62 -3.77
C ARG A 199 -27.39 1.38 -4.08
N TRP A 200 -27.29 2.50 -4.78
CA TRP A 200 -28.45 3.30 -5.16
C TRP A 200 -29.27 2.66 -6.28
N LYS A 201 -28.59 2.22 -7.35
CA LYS A 201 -29.27 1.77 -8.58
C LYS A 201 -29.48 0.26 -8.65
N HIS A 202 -28.64 -0.55 -8.00
CA HIS A 202 -28.56 -1.98 -8.14
C HIS A 202 -28.55 -2.73 -6.80
N ASP A 203 -29.28 -2.23 -5.79
CA ASP A 203 -29.27 -2.83 -4.45
C ASP A 203 -29.83 -4.26 -4.41
N ASP A 204 -30.69 -4.64 -5.36
CA ASP A 204 -31.33 -5.95 -5.44
C ASP A 204 -30.44 -7.02 -6.08
N THR A 205 -29.26 -6.65 -6.60
CA THR A 205 -28.33 -7.61 -7.20
C THR A 205 -27.88 -8.64 -6.15
N PRO A 206 -28.01 -9.94 -6.42
CA PRO A 206 -27.54 -11.01 -5.53
C PRO A 206 -26.05 -10.88 -5.25
N ARG A 207 -25.64 -11.03 -3.99
CA ARG A 207 -24.24 -10.96 -3.56
C ARG A 207 -24.04 -11.76 -2.27
N ASP A 208 -22.90 -12.39 -2.14
CA ASP A 208 -22.57 -13.22 -0.98
C ASP A 208 -22.36 -12.41 0.30
N PHE A 209 -21.96 -11.16 0.15
CA PHE A 209 -21.77 -10.24 1.27
C PHE A 209 -22.48 -8.90 1.02
N ARG A 210 -23.22 -8.45 2.01
CA ARG A 210 -23.91 -7.17 2.00
C ARG A 210 -23.60 -6.40 3.30
N MET A 211 -23.05 -5.22 3.17
CA MET A 211 -22.76 -4.35 4.30
C MET A 211 -24.03 -3.65 4.77
N GLY A 212 -24.72 -4.25 5.73
CA GLY A 212 -25.94 -3.70 6.32
C GLY A 212 -27.14 -3.57 5.37
N SER A 213 -28.21 -2.91 5.85
CA SER A 213 -29.37 -2.55 5.03
C SER A 213 -29.00 -1.40 4.06
N ARG A 214 -29.90 -1.11 3.10
CA ARG A 214 -29.69 -0.01 2.13
C ARG A 214 -29.41 1.33 2.81
N LYS A 215 -30.11 1.62 3.93
CA LYS A 215 -29.94 2.89 4.68
C LYS A 215 -28.65 2.94 5.51
N VAL A 216 -28.15 1.79 5.97
CA VAL A 216 -26.95 1.71 6.83
C VAL A 216 -25.68 1.55 6.01
N GLY A 217 -25.78 0.97 4.81
CA GLY A 217 -24.64 0.73 3.94
C GLY A 217 -24.39 1.83 2.90
N MET A 218 -25.09 2.92 2.93
CA MET A 218 -24.83 4.17 2.23
C MET A 218 -24.25 5.19 3.20
#